data_8b238214bee891cb1ab371a777245b49
#
_entry.id   8b238214bee891cb1ab371a777245b49
#
_cell.length_a   1.000
_cell.length_b   1.000
_cell.length_c   1.000
_cell.angle_alpha   90.00
_cell.angle_beta   90.00
_cell.angle_gamma   90.00
#
_symmetry.space_group_name_H-M   'P 1'
#
loop_
_entity.id
_entity.type
_entity.pdbx_description
1 polymer ?
#
loop_
_entity_poly.entity_id
_entity_poly.type
_entity_poly.pdbx_seq_one_letter_code
_entity_poly.pdbx_strand_id
1 'polypeptide(L)'
;MTRQVVVTGLGMTTPVGGNVETTWANLLAGKPGIRLIDGDWTADQPSKIAGIMAVDPAEVIDRVEARKADRSQQAALVAAREAWADAGAPDVDKERLGAVVASGIGGVISLMDSYDTLRERGPSRISPHMVTMIMPNGPAAMVGLEVGARAGVHTPVSACASGAEAISYGARMIQTGRADVVIAGGTEACIHPITMAGFAAMRALSTRNDDPAAASRPYDLGRDGFVMGEGAGLVVLESAEYAAAHGAHIYGVYGGSGLTSDGHHIAQPDPEGKGAARAIALALEDAGLSARDIVHVNAHATSTPQGDIAEATAIRLALGADADHAVVTGTKSMTGHLLGGAGAVESIFTILALRDRLVPPTANLVDLDPAVNLDVAAGAPRELPAGDIAALNNSFGFGGHDVALVFRSA
;
A
#
# COMPACT_ATOMS: atom_id res chain seq x y z
N MET A 1 27.91 -10.15 7.18
CA MET A 1 26.68 -9.66 7.85
C MET A 1 25.88 -8.87 6.82
N THR A 2 24.60 -9.07 6.77
CA THR A 2 23.68 -8.29 5.90
C THR A 2 23.62 -6.87 6.45
N ARG A 3 23.62 -5.86 5.58
CA ARG A 3 23.53 -4.45 6.01
C ARG A 3 22.13 -4.19 6.60
N GLN A 4 22.07 -3.50 7.73
CA GLN A 4 20.82 -3.07 8.32
C GLN A 4 20.19 -1.95 7.48
N VAL A 5 18.88 -2.00 7.32
CA VAL A 5 18.11 -1.02 6.54
C VAL A 5 17.18 -0.26 7.48
N VAL A 6 17.20 1.06 7.38
CA VAL A 6 16.37 1.97 8.17
C VAL A 6 15.47 2.80 7.27
N VAL A 7 14.37 3.28 7.82
CA VAL A 7 13.42 4.16 7.13
C VAL A 7 13.65 5.58 7.60
N THR A 8 14.01 6.48 6.69
CA THR A 8 14.40 7.86 7.00
C THR A 8 13.47 8.92 6.43
N GLY A 9 12.60 8.54 5.49
CA GLY A 9 11.61 9.46 4.93
C GLY A 9 10.30 8.75 4.57
N LEU A 10 9.21 9.47 4.72
CA LEU A 10 7.85 9.00 4.46
C LEU A 10 7.12 10.01 3.57
N GLY A 11 6.35 9.52 2.60
CA GLY A 11 5.49 10.37 1.78
C GLY A 11 4.28 9.61 1.26
N MET A 12 3.12 10.26 1.21
CA MET A 12 1.91 9.65 0.70
C MET A 12 0.87 10.65 0.23
N THR A 13 -0.05 10.17 -0.59
CA THR A 13 -1.34 10.80 -0.88
C THR A 13 -2.40 9.74 -0.91
N THR A 14 -3.51 9.94 -0.19
CA THR A 14 -4.53 8.92 0.08
C THR A 14 -5.94 9.52 0.06
N PRO A 15 -7.00 8.70 0.10
CA PRO A 15 -8.37 9.19 0.23
C PRO A 15 -8.65 9.94 1.54
N VAL A 16 -7.85 9.74 2.56
CA VAL A 16 -8.03 10.37 3.88
C VAL A 16 -7.09 11.53 4.17
N GLY A 17 -6.14 11.81 3.27
CA GLY A 17 -5.21 12.94 3.41
C GLY A 17 -4.27 13.09 2.22
N GLY A 18 -3.86 14.31 1.92
CA GLY A 18 -2.96 14.63 0.82
C GLY A 18 -1.46 14.49 1.15
N ASN A 19 -1.13 14.17 2.39
CA ASN A 19 0.23 13.97 2.89
C ASN A 19 0.24 13.03 4.11
N VAL A 20 1.43 12.71 4.63
CA VAL A 20 1.61 11.81 5.78
C VAL A 20 0.89 12.32 7.02
N GLU A 21 1.06 13.59 7.38
CA GLU A 21 0.51 14.17 8.60
C GLU A 21 -1.02 14.12 8.63
N THR A 22 -1.66 14.62 7.57
CA THR A 22 -3.14 14.67 7.49
C THR A 22 -3.74 13.27 7.38
N THR A 23 -3.10 12.37 6.63
CA THR A 23 -3.53 10.97 6.51
C THR A 23 -3.49 10.28 7.86
N TRP A 24 -2.38 10.37 8.58
CA TRP A 24 -2.22 9.72 9.88
C TRP A 24 -3.19 10.25 10.92
N ALA A 25 -3.34 11.57 11.03
CA ALA A 25 -4.31 12.20 11.95
C ALA A 25 -5.76 11.73 11.68
N ASN A 26 -6.16 11.62 10.41
CA ASN A 26 -7.49 11.17 10.05
C ASN A 26 -7.69 9.66 10.28
N LEU A 27 -6.66 8.83 10.08
CA LEU A 27 -6.70 7.41 10.42
C LEU A 27 -6.90 7.20 11.92
N LEU A 28 -6.13 7.90 12.76
CA LEU A 28 -6.30 7.84 14.22
C LEU A 28 -7.68 8.33 14.65
N ALA A 29 -8.25 9.29 13.93
CA ALA A 29 -9.61 9.77 14.18
C ALA A 29 -10.71 8.84 13.63
N GLY A 30 -10.37 7.72 12.99
CA GLY A 30 -11.32 6.77 12.42
C GLY A 30 -12.16 7.34 11.28
N LYS A 31 -11.65 8.31 10.51
CA LYS A 31 -12.40 9.01 9.46
C LYS A 31 -12.31 8.31 8.11
N PRO A 32 -13.40 7.75 7.54
CA PRO A 32 -13.39 7.18 6.21
C PRO A 32 -13.23 8.25 5.11
N GLY A 33 -12.42 7.92 4.09
CA GLY A 33 -12.26 8.73 2.87
C GLY A 33 -13.07 8.21 1.68
N ILE A 34 -13.95 7.24 1.90
CA ILE A 34 -14.79 6.64 0.87
C ILE A 34 -16.02 7.51 0.61
N ARG A 35 -16.31 7.77 -0.65
CA ARG A 35 -17.42 8.62 -1.09
C ARG A 35 -18.05 8.14 -2.38
N LEU A 36 -19.20 8.70 -2.74
CA LEU A 36 -19.78 8.50 -4.07
C LEU A 36 -18.83 9.05 -5.14
N ILE A 37 -18.74 8.35 -6.24
CA ILE A 37 -17.99 8.79 -7.42
C ILE A 37 -18.86 9.76 -8.21
N ASP A 38 -18.33 10.94 -8.51
CA ASP A 38 -19.00 11.91 -9.38
C ASP A 38 -18.87 11.49 -10.85
N GLY A 39 -19.95 11.60 -11.59
CA GLY A 39 -19.99 11.36 -13.03
C GLY A 39 -21.17 10.50 -13.49
N ASP A 40 -21.72 10.84 -14.63
CA ASP A 40 -22.89 10.18 -15.22
C ASP A 40 -22.63 8.69 -15.53
N TRP A 41 -21.37 8.31 -15.76
CA TRP A 41 -20.97 6.94 -16.05
C TRP A 41 -21.21 5.96 -14.88
N THR A 42 -21.42 6.47 -13.67
CA THR A 42 -21.69 5.63 -12.49
C THR A 42 -23.15 5.14 -12.45
N ALA A 43 -24.04 5.72 -13.25
CA ALA A 43 -25.49 5.43 -13.19
C ALA A 43 -25.79 3.93 -13.30
N ASP A 44 -25.13 3.24 -14.23
CA ASP A 44 -25.34 1.82 -14.50
C ASP A 44 -24.32 0.90 -13.79
N GLN A 45 -23.41 1.46 -12.98
CA GLN A 45 -22.44 0.67 -12.23
C GLN A 45 -23.08 0.04 -10.99
N PRO A 46 -22.81 -1.25 -10.69
CA PRO A 46 -23.28 -1.86 -9.44
C PRO A 46 -22.66 -1.21 -8.19
N SER A 47 -21.38 -0.85 -8.25
CA SER A 47 -20.68 -0.09 -7.22
C SER A 47 -20.44 1.33 -7.72
N LYS A 48 -20.84 2.33 -6.94
CA LYS A 48 -20.77 3.76 -7.25
C LYS A 48 -19.87 4.53 -6.28
N ILE A 49 -19.08 3.81 -5.50
CA ILE A 49 -18.29 4.32 -4.39
C ILE A 49 -16.82 4.01 -4.57
N ALA A 50 -15.96 4.93 -4.12
CA ALA A 50 -14.52 4.75 -4.13
C ALA A 50 -13.82 5.62 -3.08
N GLY A 51 -12.60 5.25 -2.72
CA GLY A 51 -11.64 6.06 -2.01
C GLY A 51 -10.84 6.91 -3.01
N ILE A 52 -11.36 8.09 -3.37
CA ILE A 52 -10.69 9.02 -4.29
C ILE A 52 -9.71 9.87 -3.47
N MET A 53 -8.49 10.10 -3.95
CA MET A 53 -7.50 10.94 -3.27
C MET A 53 -8.11 12.25 -2.75
N ALA A 54 -7.78 12.60 -1.51
CA ALA A 54 -8.31 13.79 -0.84
C ALA A 54 -7.87 15.08 -1.49
N VAL A 55 -6.67 15.06 -2.09
CA VAL A 55 -6.10 16.16 -2.89
C VAL A 55 -5.80 15.63 -4.29
N ASP A 56 -6.24 16.33 -5.32
CA ASP A 56 -5.92 15.94 -6.69
C ASP A 56 -4.42 16.16 -6.95
N PRO A 57 -3.65 15.12 -7.32
CA PRO A 57 -2.23 15.26 -7.57
C PRO A 57 -1.91 16.26 -8.70
N ALA A 58 -2.81 16.47 -9.65
CA ALA A 58 -2.66 17.46 -10.71
C ALA A 58 -2.74 18.91 -10.22
N GLU A 59 -3.24 19.16 -9.01
CA GLU A 59 -3.23 20.48 -8.37
C GLU A 59 -1.93 20.75 -7.61
N VAL A 60 -1.16 19.70 -7.30
CA VAL A 60 0.08 19.77 -6.51
C VAL A 60 1.32 19.88 -7.40
N ILE A 61 1.35 19.16 -8.53
CA ILE A 61 2.46 19.16 -9.48
C ILE A 61 2.29 20.21 -10.57
N ASP A 62 3.40 20.58 -11.25
CA ASP A 62 3.34 21.51 -12.36
C ASP A 62 2.39 21.04 -13.47
N ARG A 63 1.62 21.98 -14.04
CA ARG A 63 0.61 21.67 -15.06
C ARG A 63 1.18 21.03 -16.33
N VAL A 64 2.41 21.38 -16.70
CA VAL A 64 3.07 20.80 -17.88
C VAL A 64 3.53 19.39 -17.60
N GLU A 65 3.99 19.13 -16.39
CA GLU A 65 4.36 17.82 -15.90
C GLU A 65 3.12 16.90 -15.78
N ALA A 66 2.03 17.40 -15.17
CA ALA A 66 0.76 16.64 -15.03
C ALA A 66 0.22 16.14 -16.38
N ARG A 67 0.34 16.94 -17.44
CA ARG A 67 -0.13 16.54 -18.78
C ARG A 67 0.68 15.43 -19.44
N LYS A 68 1.85 15.10 -18.92
CA LYS A 68 2.77 14.08 -19.46
C LYS A 68 2.78 12.82 -18.63
N ALA A 69 2.03 12.80 -17.53
CA ALA A 69 2.01 11.73 -16.54
C ALA A 69 0.58 11.20 -16.35
N ASP A 70 0.45 9.88 -16.27
CA ASP A 70 -0.79 9.24 -15.80
C ASP A 70 -1.09 9.64 -14.34
N ARG A 71 -2.35 9.56 -13.92
CA ARG A 71 -2.77 9.90 -12.56
C ARG A 71 -2.00 9.13 -11.49
N SER A 72 -1.67 7.85 -11.74
CA SER A 72 -0.84 7.03 -10.84
C SER A 72 0.59 7.53 -10.75
N GLN A 73 1.16 7.99 -11.85
CA GLN A 73 2.48 8.60 -11.90
C GLN A 73 2.52 9.94 -11.17
N GLN A 74 1.47 10.74 -11.32
CA GLN A 74 1.30 12.01 -10.60
C GLN A 74 1.26 11.78 -9.08
N ALA A 75 0.45 10.82 -8.62
CA ALA A 75 0.37 10.44 -7.21
C ALA A 75 1.72 9.96 -6.66
N ALA A 76 2.45 9.13 -7.43
CA ALA A 76 3.79 8.68 -7.07
C ALA A 76 4.78 9.84 -6.93
N LEU A 77 4.74 10.84 -7.82
CA LEU A 77 5.60 12.03 -7.71
C LEU A 77 5.29 12.87 -6.47
N VAL A 78 4.01 13.07 -6.15
CA VAL A 78 3.61 13.79 -4.92
C VAL A 78 4.18 13.08 -3.69
N ALA A 79 3.96 11.78 -3.58
CA ALA A 79 4.49 10.98 -2.46
C ALA A 79 6.02 10.94 -2.44
N ALA A 80 6.67 10.85 -3.62
CA ALA A 80 8.13 10.84 -3.72
C ALA A 80 8.77 12.14 -3.25
N ARG A 81 8.21 13.27 -3.64
CA ARG A 81 8.70 14.59 -3.23
C ARG A 81 8.58 14.81 -1.73
N GLU A 82 7.45 14.39 -1.14
CA GLU A 82 7.28 14.42 0.31
C GLU A 82 8.31 13.51 1.00
N ALA A 83 8.40 12.23 0.61
CA ALA A 83 9.34 11.28 1.23
C ALA A 83 10.81 11.74 1.11
N TRP A 84 11.20 12.26 -0.05
CA TRP A 84 12.55 12.74 -0.28
C TRP A 84 12.89 13.98 0.55
N ALA A 85 11.95 14.93 0.63
CA ALA A 85 12.10 16.12 1.47
C ALA A 85 12.13 15.77 2.97
N ASP A 86 11.29 14.83 3.41
CA ASP A 86 11.22 14.34 4.77
C ASP A 86 12.52 13.63 5.20
N ALA A 87 13.16 12.89 4.28
CA ALA A 87 14.50 12.32 4.49
C ALA A 87 15.64 13.36 4.50
N GLY A 88 15.33 14.66 4.34
CA GLY A 88 16.33 15.73 4.24
C GLY A 88 17.03 15.82 2.90
N ALA A 89 16.48 15.21 1.84
CA ALA A 89 17.05 15.17 0.49
C ALA A 89 18.55 14.79 0.48
N PRO A 90 18.89 13.57 0.92
CA PRO A 90 20.28 13.16 1.19
C PRO A 90 21.17 13.33 -0.07
N ASP A 91 22.37 13.87 0.15
CA ASP A 91 23.40 14.03 -0.90
C ASP A 91 24.13 12.68 -1.11
N VAL A 92 23.45 11.77 -1.81
CA VAL A 92 23.95 10.43 -2.12
C VAL A 92 24.51 10.38 -3.53
N ASP A 93 25.58 9.58 -3.71
CA ASP A 93 26.07 9.20 -5.04
C ASP A 93 24.92 8.57 -5.85
N LYS A 94 24.62 9.15 -7.00
CA LYS A 94 23.50 8.70 -7.83
C LYS A 94 23.64 7.26 -8.32
N GLU A 95 24.87 6.72 -8.43
CA GLU A 95 25.11 5.32 -8.72
C GLU A 95 24.84 4.39 -7.53
N ARG A 96 24.62 4.97 -6.34
CA ARG A 96 24.24 4.30 -5.09
C ARG A 96 22.78 4.60 -4.68
N LEU A 97 22.04 5.35 -5.50
CA LEU A 97 20.63 5.69 -5.31
C LEU A 97 19.74 4.85 -6.23
N GLY A 98 18.82 4.09 -5.67
CA GLY A 98 17.83 3.29 -6.38
C GLY A 98 16.39 3.84 -6.27
N ALA A 99 15.52 3.40 -7.18
CA ALA A 99 14.08 3.63 -7.09
C ALA A 99 13.33 2.32 -7.39
N VAL A 100 12.38 1.95 -6.52
CA VAL A 100 11.56 0.76 -6.70
C VAL A 100 10.11 1.13 -6.42
N VAL A 101 9.35 1.43 -7.47
CA VAL A 101 7.97 1.89 -7.34
C VAL A 101 7.04 1.03 -8.17
N ALA A 102 6.07 0.42 -7.51
CA ALA A 102 5.14 -0.53 -8.09
C ALA A 102 3.80 0.10 -8.46
N SER A 103 3.12 -0.52 -9.41
CA SER A 103 1.70 -0.33 -9.73
C SER A 103 1.15 -1.68 -10.19
N GLY A 104 -0.05 -2.05 -9.73
CA GLY A 104 -0.68 -3.32 -10.07
C GLY A 104 -1.27 -3.33 -11.48
N ILE A 105 -1.79 -2.20 -11.96
CA ILE A 105 -2.52 -2.08 -13.24
C ILE A 105 -1.79 -1.15 -14.22
N GLY A 106 -1.08 -0.14 -13.74
CA GLY A 106 -0.48 0.89 -14.58
C GLY A 106 -1.48 1.96 -15.02
N GLY A 107 -1.16 2.69 -16.07
CA GLY A 107 -1.92 3.86 -16.53
C GLY A 107 -3.18 3.53 -17.32
N VAL A 108 -4.12 2.79 -16.73
CA VAL A 108 -5.35 2.36 -17.40
C VAL A 108 -6.26 3.54 -17.79
N ILE A 109 -6.32 4.60 -16.99
CA ILE A 109 -7.09 5.81 -17.30
C ILE A 109 -6.54 6.44 -18.58
N SER A 110 -5.23 6.67 -18.64
CA SER A 110 -4.57 7.21 -19.84
C SER A 110 -4.75 6.33 -21.08
N LEU A 111 -4.80 5.01 -20.90
CA LEU A 111 -5.05 4.07 -21.98
C LEU A 111 -6.46 4.24 -22.55
N MET A 112 -7.46 4.30 -21.67
CA MET A 112 -8.88 4.40 -22.09
C MET A 112 -9.18 5.76 -22.71
N ASP A 113 -8.72 6.85 -22.11
CA ASP A 113 -8.85 8.21 -22.66
C ASP A 113 -8.18 8.33 -24.05
N SER A 114 -7.03 7.66 -24.21
CA SER A 114 -6.35 7.61 -25.52
C SER A 114 -7.12 6.78 -26.53
N TYR A 115 -7.75 5.68 -26.12
CA TYR A 115 -8.57 4.86 -26.98
C TYR A 115 -9.81 5.62 -27.47
N ASP A 116 -10.47 6.36 -26.59
CA ASP A 116 -11.61 7.21 -26.97
C ASP A 116 -11.16 8.34 -27.89
N THR A 117 -10.04 8.99 -27.62
CA THR A 117 -9.43 9.97 -28.54
C THR A 117 -9.14 9.37 -29.92
N LEU A 118 -8.60 8.15 -29.98
CA LEU A 118 -8.35 7.45 -31.22
C LEU A 118 -9.63 7.23 -32.04
N ARG A 119 -10.68 6.80 -31.36
CA ARG A 119 -11.98 6.53 -32.00
C ARG A 119 -12.69 7.77 -32.50
N GLU A 120 -12.67 8.84 -31.70
CA GLU A 120 -13.41 10.05 -31.99
C GLU A 120 -12.67 11.02 -32.91
N ARG A 121 -11.33 11.10 -32.78
CA ARG A 121 -10.50 12.17 -33.36
C ARG A 121 -9.35 11.68 -34.25
N GLY A 122 -9.14 10.36 -34.29
CA GLY A 122 -8.11 9.71 -35.12
C GLY A 122 -6.68 9.73 -34.51
N PRO A 123 -5.75 8.99 -35.17
CA PRO A 123 -4.42 8.72 -34.60
C PRO A 123 -3.53 9.96 -34.43
N SER A 124 -3.76 11.02 -35.23
CA SER A 124 -2.97 12.25 -35.15
C SER A 124 -3.22 13.08 -33.86
N ARG A 125 -4.21 12.69 -33.08
CA ARG A 125 -4.60 13.36 -31.83
C ARG A 125 -4.12 12.64 -30.58
N ILE A 126 -3.51 11.48 -30.72
CA ILE A 126 -2.94 10.72 -29.59
C ILE A 126 -1.75 11.49 -29.01
N SER A 127 -1.69 11.54 -27.67
CA SER A 127 -0.56 12.15 -26.97
C SER A 127 0.75 11.43 -27.29
N PRO A 128 1.86 12.16 -27.59
CA PRO A 128 3.18 11.53 -27.75
C PRO A 128 3.69 10.87 -26.46
N HIS A 129 3.10 11.19 -25.30
CA HIS A 129 3.44 10.61 -24.00
C HIS A 129 2.59 9.38 -23.65
N MET A 130 1.60 9.03 -24.48
CA MET A 130 0.64 7.96 -24.19
C MET A 130 1.33 6.65 -23.77
N VAL A 131 2.35 6.21 -24.51
CA VAL A 131 3.03 4.94 -24.22
C VAL A 131 3.73 4.96 -22.86
N THR A 132 4.41 6.05 -22.52
CA THR A 132 5.08 6.18 -21.22
C THR A 132 4.08 6.36 -20.05
N MET A 133 2.89 6.87 -20.32
CA MET A 133 1.83 7.01 -19.33
C MET A 133 1.17 5.68 -18.98
N ILE A 134 1.07 4.73 -19.92
CA ILE A 134 0.36 3.47 -19.66
C ILE A 134 1.24 2.36 -19.08
N MET A 135 2.56 2.47 -19.19
CA MET A 135 3.46 1.40 -18.74
C MET A 135 3.48 1.28 -17.21
N PRO A 136 3.36 0.05 -16.64
CA PRO A 136 3.41 -0.14 -15.18
C PRO A 136 4.70 0.36 -14.53
N ASN A 137 5.81 0.40 -15.27
CA ASN A 137 7.07 0.97 -14.76
C ASN A 137 7.13 2.51 -14.84
N GLY A 138 6.09 3.16 -15.34
CA GLY A 138 6.02 4.62 -15.47
C GLY A 138 6.24 5.36 -14.15
N PRO A 139 5.57 4.98 -13.05
CA PRO A 139 5.79 5.59 -11.74
C PRO A 139 7.25 5.48 -11.26
N ALA A 140 7.87 4.30 -11.38
CA ALA A 140 9.26 4.10 -11.00
C ALA A 140 10.22 4.95 -11.86
N ALA A 141 9.96 5.03 -13.15
CA ALA A 141 10.76 5.85 -14.08
C ALA A 141 10.68 7.34 -13.72
N MET A 142 9.46 7.86 -13.45
CA MET A 142 9.26 9.25 -13.06
C MET A 142 9.96 9.59 -11.74
N VAL A 143 9.78 8.76 -10.71
CA VAL A 143 10.44 8.92 -9.41
C VAL A 143 11.95 8.80 -9.55
N GLY A 144 12.44 7.81 -10.31
CA GLY A 144 13.87 7.64 -10.56
C GLY A 144 14.52 8.85 -11.24
N LEU A 145 13.82 9.47 -12.21
CA LEU A 145 14.25 10.71 -12.86
C LEU A 145 14.24 11.90 -11.89
N GLU A 146 13.22 12.03 -11.05
CA GLU A 146 13.07 13.10 -10.06
C GLU A 146 14.26 13.13 -9.09
N VAL A 147 14.64 11.97 -8.52
CA VAL A 147 15.74 11.89 -7.55
C VAL A 147 17.10 11.64 -8.20
N GLY A 148 17.15 11.35 -9.50
CA GLY A 148 18.37 11.04 -10.23
C GLY A 148 18.94 9.65 -9.93
N ALA A 149 18.10 8.65 -9.67
CA ALA A 149 18.51 7.28 -9.34
C ALA A 149 19.25 6.59 -10.51
N ARG A 150 20.42 5.98 -10.22
CA ARG A 150 21.25 5.26 -11.21
C ARG A 150 21.67 3.86 -10.73
N ALA A 151 21.48 3.51 -9.47
CA ALA A 151 21.75 2.15 -8.98
C ALA A 151 20.81 1.10 -9.58
N GLY A 152 19.62 1.54 -10.01
CA GLY A 152 18.59 0.76 -10.68
C GLY A 152 17.21 1.37 -10.44
N VAL A 153 16.33 1.20 -11.44
CA VAL A 153 14.91 1.60 -11.36
C VAL A 153 14.08 0.37 -11.69
N HIS A 154 13.24 -0.05 -10.74
CA HIS A 154 12.52 -1.33 -10.83
C HIS A 154 11.04 -1.17 -10.49
N THR A 155 10.23 -2.09 -11.03
CA THR A 155 8.79 -2.15 -10.80
C THR A 155 8.38 -3.61 -10.67
N PRO A 156 8.36 -4.18 -9.45
CA PRO A 156 7.71 -5.47 -9.24
C PRO A 156 6.19 -5.33 -9.42
N VAL A 157 5.55 -6.39 -9.94
CA VAL A 157 4.10 -6.42 -10.13
C VAL A 157 3.57 -7.72 -9.54
N SER A 158 2.88 -7.62 -8.42
CA SER A 158 2.24 -8.70 -7.68
C SER A 158 0.81 -8.31 -7.25
N ALA A 159 0.09 -7.67 -8.18
CA ALA A 159 -1.27 -7.16 -7.96
C ALA A 159 -1.35 -6.29 -6.68
N CYS A 160 -2.22 -6.64 -5.71
CA CYS A 160 -2.41 -5.85 -4.49
C CYS A 160 -1.20 -5.87 -3.54
N ALA A 161 -0.26 -6.80 -3.70
CA ALA A 161 0.95 -6.89 -2.89
C ALA A 161 2.14 -6.08 -3.46
N SER A 162 1.98 -5.48 -4.65
CA SER A 162 3.06 -4.84 -5.39
C SER A 162 3.85 -3.80 -4.59
N GLY A 163 3.16 -2.93 -3.83
CA GLY A 163 3.81 -1.88 -3.05
C GLY A 163 4.65 -2.42 -1.89
N ALA A 164 4.19 -3.46 -1.21
CA ALA A 164 4.95 -4.14 -0.17
C ALA A 164 6.16 -4.89 -0.77
N GLU A 165 5.98 -5.57 -1.91
CA GLU A 165 7.08 -6.23 -2.61
C GLU A 165 8.15 -5.23 -3.06
N ALA A 166 7.75 -4.04 -3.51
CA ALA A 166 8.67 -2.97 -3.90
C ALA A 166 9.55 -2.50 -2.72
N ILE A 167 8.97 -2.38 -1.52
CA ILE A 167 9.72 -2.04 -0.30
C ILE A 167 10.72 -3.16 0.03
N SER A 168 10.29 -4.43 -0.02
CA SER A 168 11.19 -5.59 0.17
C SER A 168 12.34 -5.60 -0.84
N TYR A 169 12.04 -5.35 -2.12
CA TYR A 169 13.05 -5.30 -3.17
C TYR A 169 14.05 -4.16 -2.94
N GLY A 170 13.57 -2.97 -2.58
CA GLY A 170 14.42 -1.82 -2.24
C GLY A 170 15.34 -2.12 -1.06
N ALA A 171 14.81 -2.72 0.00
CA ALA A 171 15.59 -3.15 1.14
C ALA A 171 16.68 -4.18 0.74
N ARG A 172 16.34 -5.13 -0.13
CA ARG A 172 17.30 -6.12 -0.66
C ARG A 172 18.44 -5.47 -1.44
N MET A 173 18.17 -4.40 -2.22
CA MET A 173 19.22 -3.67 -2.93
C MET A 173 20.25 -3.08 -1.95
N ILE A 174 19.80 -2.58 -0.79
CA ILE A 174 20.67 -2.04 0.24
C ILE A 174 21.41 -3.17 0.97
N GLN A 175 20.69 -4.21 1.39
CA GLN A 175 21.26 -5.37 2.09
C GLN A 175 22.37 -6.06 1.31
N THR A 176 22.24 -6.12 -0.02
CA THR A 176 23.25 -6.71 -0.92
C THR A 176 24.36 -5.73 -1.30
N GLY A 177 24.33 -4.50 -0.81
CA GLY A 177 25.33 -3.48 -1.09
C GLY A 177 25.25 -2.85 -2.48
N ARG A 178 24.15 -3.04 -3.23
CA ARG A 178 23.95 -2.43 -4.55
C ARG A 178 23.62 -0.94 -4.45
N ALA A 179 22.90 -0.53 -3.41
CA ALA A 179 22.53 0.85 -3.13
C ALA A 179 22.85 1.21 -1.68
N ASP A 180 22.94 2.49 -1.37
CA ASP A 180 22.98 3.01 -0.01
C ASP A 180 21.65 3.65 0.37
N VAL A 181 20.95 4.20 -0.62
CA VAL A 181 19.63 4.81 -0.50
C VAL A 181 18.71 4.27 -1.59
N VAL A 182 17.46 3.94 -1.24
CA VAL A 182 16.43 3.53 -2.19
C VAL A 182 15.12 4.21 -1.81
N ILE A 183 14.49 4.89 -2.77
CA ILE A 183 13.10 5.31 -2.62
C ILE A 183 12.20 4.17 -3.11
N ALA A 184 11.33 3.66 -2.25
CA ALA A 184 10.55 2.45 -2.51
C ALA A 184 9.09 2.58 -2.09
N GLY A 185 8.19 1.91 -2.80
CA GLY A 185 6.77 1.87 -2.46
C GLY A 185 5.88 1.57 -3.66
N GLY A 186 4.66 2.12 -3.65
CA GLY A 186 3.69 1.83 -4.70
C GLY A 186 2.62 2.90 -4.87
N THR A 187 1.95 2.84 -5.99
CA THR A 187 0.87 3.74 -6.38
C THR A 187 -0.19 3.00 -7.16
N GLU A 188 -1.42 3.48 -7.11
CA GLU A 188 -2.47 3.07 -8.01
C GLU A 188 -3.48 4.20 -8.22
N ALA A 189 -3.95 4.38 -9.45
CA ALA A 189 -5.05 5.27 -9.76
C ALA A 189 -5.81 4.71 -10.96
N CYS A 190 -6.80 3.87 -10.67
CA CYS A 190 -7.52 3.13 -11.71
C CYS A 190 -9.05 3.21 -11.54
N ILE A 191 -9.57 4.23 -10.85
CA ILE A 191 -11.02 4.45 -10.72
C ILE A 191 -11.53 4.93 -12.08
N HIS A 192 -12.05 3.99 -12.87
CA HIS A 192 -12.52 4.19 -14.23
C HIS A 192 -13.67 3.21 -14.54
N PRO A 193 -14.63 3.54 -15.44
CA PRO A 193 -15.76 2.68 -15.77
C PRO A 193 -15.39 1.22 -16.03
N ILE A 194 -14.33 0.98 -16.81
CA ILE A 194 -13.93 -0.39 -17.18
C ILE A 194 -13.39 -1.21 -16.02
N THR A 195 -12.60 -0.62 -15.16
CA THR A 195 -12.03 -1.32 -13.99
C THR A 195 -13.09 -1.57 -12.93
N MET A 196 -13.96 -0.58 -12.68
CA MET A 196 -15.11 -0.75 -11.79
C MET A 196 -16.05 -1.86 -12.31
N ALA A 197 -16.38 -1.86 -13.58
CA ALA A 197 -17.20 -2.91 -14.20
C ALA A 197 -16.52 -4.28 -14.12
N GLY A 198 -15.21 -4.35 -14.35
CA GLY A 198 -14.45 -5.58 -14.27
C GLY A 198 -14.47 -6.22 -12.88
N PHE A 199 -14.17 -5.44 -11.84
CA PHE A 199 -14.23 -5.92 -10.46
C PHE A 199 -15.68 -6.21 -9.99
N ALA A 200 -16.66 -5.43 -10.46
CA ALA A 200 -18.07 -5.70 -10.19
C ALA A 200 -18.53 -7.03 -10.83
N ALA A 201 -18.08 -7.33 -12.06
CA ALA A 201 -18.34 -8.61 -12.72
C ALA A 201 -17.80 -9.81 -11.95
N MET A 202 -16.68 -9.64 -11.23
CA MET A 202 -16.12 -10.62 -10.30
C MET A 202 -16.89 -10.71 -8.97
N ARG A 203 -17.86 -9.82 -8.71
CA ARG A 203 -18.55 -9.65 -7.42
C ARG A 203 -17.57 -9.38 -6.26
N ALA A 204 -16.51 -8.65 -6.55
CA ALA A 204 -15.47 -8.34 -5.58
C ALA A 204 -15.69 -6.99 -4.87
N LEU A 205 -16.50 -6.09 -5.46
CA LEU A 205 -16.78 -4.76 -4.92
C LEU A 205 -17.99 -4.74 -4.00
N SER A 206 -17.89 -3.93 -2.94
CA SER A 206 -19.06 -3.55 -2.14
C SER A 206 -20.06 -2.76 -2.98
N THR A 207 -21.34 -3.04 -2.75
CA THR A 207 -22.46 -2.35 -3.40
C THR A 207 -23.25 -1.45 -2.43
N ARG A 208 -22.69 -1.15 -1.26
CA ARG A 208 -23.31 -0.28 -0.24
C ARG A 208 -23.25 1.20 -0.65
N ASN A 209 -23.90 1.52 -1.76
CA ASN A 209 -23.89 2.87 -2.36
C ASN A 209 -24.68 3.91 -1.55
N ASP A 210 -25.60 3.48 -0.71
CA ASP A 210 -26.43 4.31 0.16
C ASP A 210 -25.70 4.82 1.41
N ASP A 211 -24.60 4.14 1.79
CA ASP A 211 -23.74 4.55 2.91
C ASP A 211 -22.26 4.31 2.57
N PRO A 212 -21.68 5.16 1.70
CA PRO A 212 -20.30 4.98 1.23
C PRO A 212 -19.26 4.91 2.36
N ALA A 213 -19.42 5.75 3.39
CA ALA A 213 -18.48 5.81 4.52
C ALA A 213 -18.44 4.52 5.32
N ALA A 214 -19.53 3.75 5.35
CA ALA A 214 -19.64 2.48 6.06
C ALA A 214 -19.44 1.23 5.16
N ALA A 215 -19.09 1.43 3.88
CA ALA A 215 -19.02 0.32 2.92
C ALA A 215 -17.83 -0.60 3.15
N SER A 216 -16.63 -0.07 3.35
CA SER A 216 -15.46 -0.85 3.70
C SER A 216 -15.46 -1.13 5.21
N ARG A 217 -15.60 -2.40 5.57
CA ARG A 217 -15.78 -2.85 6.95
C ARG A 217 -15.08 -4.20 7.21
N PRO A 218 -13.73 -4.20 7.18
CA PRO A 218 -12.96 -5.42 7.39
C PRO A 218 -13.36 -6.15 8.67
N TYR A 219 -13.42 -7.48 8.57
CA TYR A 219 -13.77 -8.40 9.66
C TYR A 219 -15.21 -8.29 10.20
N ASP A 220 -16.00 -7.31 9.75
CA ASP A 220 -17.41 -7.17 10.14
C ASP A 220 -18.27 -8.22 9.44
N LEU A 221 -19.27 -8.75 10.16
CA LEU A 221 -20.19 -9.76 9.64
C LEU A 221 -21.00 -9.25 8.44
N GLY A 222 -21.25 -7.94 8.36
CA GLY A 222 -22.00 -7.30 7.26
C GLY A 222 -21.13 -6.84 6.08
N ARG A 223 -19.87 -7.26 5.95
CA ARG A 223 -19.02 -6.94 4.80
C ARG A 223 -19.49 -7.64 3.55
N ASP A 224 -19.41 -6.97 2.41
CA ASP A 224 -19.95 -7.43 1.13
C ASP A 224 -18.97 -7.32 -0.05
N GLY A 225 -17.74 -6.88 0.18
CA GLY A 225 -16.71 -6.69 -0.83
C GLY A 225 -15.79 -5.52 -0.51
N PHE A 226 -14.73 -5.36 -1.29
CA PHE A 226 -13.82 -4.23 -1.11
C PHE A 226 -14.36 -2.95 -1.77
N VAL A 227 -13.89 -1.80 -1.34
CA VAL A 227 -14.07 -0.52 -2.03
C VAL A 227 -12.77 -0.15 -2.70
N MET A 228 -12.80 0.12 -4.02
CA MET A 228 -11.62 0.55 -4.75
C MET A 228 -11.12 1.90 -4.22
N GLY A 229 -9.81 2.05 -4.06
CA GLY A 229 -9.16 3.29 -3.68
C GLY A 229 -8.03 3.66 -4.64
N GLU A 230 -7.60 4.91 -4.61
CA GLU A 230 -6.44 5.42 -5.33
C GLU A 230 -5.50 6.18 -4.39
N GLY A 231 -4.21 6.22 -4.75
CA GLY A 231 -3.19 6.93 -3.97
C GLY A 231 -1.79 6.35 -4.16
N ALA A 232 -0.87 6.86 -3.38
CA ALA A 232 0.53 6.42 -3.38
C ALA A 232 1.12 6.50 -1.97
N GLY A 233 2.08 5.61 -1.70
CA GLY A 233 2.94 5.67 -0.53
C GLY A 233 4.37 5.33 -0.92
N LEU A 234 5.33 6.14 -0.50
CA LEU A 234 6.75 5.89 -0.71
C LEU A 234 7.53 6.12 0.59
N VAL A 235 8.53 5.29 0.77
CA VAL A 235 9.49 5.40 1.86
C VAL A 235 10.89 5.62 1.30
N VAL A 236 11.72 6.36 2.02
CA VAL A 236 13.16 6.39 1.78
C VAL A 236 13.79 5.36 2.71
N LEU A 237 14.47 4.40 2.11
CA LEU A 237 15.24 3.36 2.79
C LEU A 237 16.72 3.72 2.69
N GLU A 238 17.43 3.63 3.80
CA GLU A 238 18.89 3.84 3.85
C GLU A 238 19.60 2.69 4.55
N SER A 239 20.86 2.47 4.19
CA SER A 239 21.69 1.64 5.07
C SER A 239 21.90 2.39 6.38
N ALA A 240 21.89 1.66 7.50
CA ALA A 240 22.06 2.28 8.82
C ALA A 240 23.39 3.04 8.93
N GLU A 241 24.44 2.55 8.27
CA GLU A 241 25.76 3.21 8.26
C GLU A 241 25.69 4.56 7.52
N TYR A 242 25.00 4.62 6.36
CA TYR A 242 24.86 5.85 5.61
C TYR A 242 23.97 6.86 6.36
N ALA A 243 22.84 6.43 6.89
CA ALA A 243 21.93 7.23 7.70
C ALA A 243 22.64 7.86 8.91
N ALA A 244 23.42 7.06 9.64
CA ALA A 244 24.20 7.53 10.78
C ALA A 244 25.27 8.55 10.38
N ALA A 245 25.90 8.40 9.21
CA ALA A 245 26.98 9.26 8.75
C ALA A 245 26.55 10.71 8.48
N HIS A 246 25.25 10.91 8.11
CA HIS A 246 24.70 12.26 7.87
C HIS A 246 23.65 12.68 8.92
N GLY A 247 23.43 11.88 9.96
CA GLY A 247 22.52 12.22 11.06
C GLY A 247 21.04 12.20 10.68
N ALA A 248 20.63 11.26 9.81
CA ALA A 248 19.24 11.11 9.37
C ALA A 248 18.30 10.83 10.55
N HIS A 249 17.09 11.35 10.49
CA HIS A 249 16.00 10.90 11.34
C HIS A 249 15.60 9.46 10.95
N ILE A 250 15.45 8.58 11.93
CA ILE A 250 15.06 7.19 11.71
C ILE A 250 13.65 6.98 12.27
N TYR A 251 12.70 6.66 11.40
CA TYR A 251 11.33 6.32 11.77
C TYR A 251 11.18 4.90 12.31
N GLY A 252 12.00 3.99 11.82
CA GLY A 252 11.97 2.58 12.19
C GLY A 252 12.99 1.78 11.39
N VAL A 253 13.11 0.51 11.73
CA VAL A 253 14.02 -0.44 11.07
C VAL A 253 13.19 -1.39 10.21
N TYR A 254 13.59 -1.59 8.97
CA TYR A 254 13.12 -2.72 8.17
C TYR A 254 13.70 -4.01 8.76
N GLY A 255 12.83 -4.84 9.34
CA GLY A 255 13.23 -6.08 10.01
C GLY A 255 13.47 -7.22 9.03
N GLY A 256 12.55 -7.43 8.10
CA GLY A 256 12.60 -8.53 7.15
C GLY A 256 11.34 -8.66 6.31
N SER A 257 11.34 -9.60 5.39
CA SER A 257 10.20 -9.91 4.53
C SER A 257 10.05 -11.39 4.23
N GLY A 258 8.81 -11.81 3.99
CA GLY A 258 8.48 -13.11 3.43
C GLY A 258 7.61 -12.96 2.20
N LEU A 259 7.99 -13.62 1.14
CA LEU A 259 7.26 -13.64 -0.14
C LEU A 259 6.96 -15.07 -0.52
N THR A 260 5.69 -15.36 -0.78
CA THR A 260 5.21 -16.70 -1.13
C THR A 260 4.12 -16.64 -2.19
N SER A 261 3.59 -17.79 -2.52
CA SER A 261 2.40 -17.91 -3.37
C SER A 261 1.49 -19.00 -2.83
N ASP A 262 0.19 -18.73 -2.88
CA ASP A 262 -0.86 -19.72 -2.54
C ASP A 262 -0.84 -20.95 -3.46
N GLY A 263 -0.55 -20.75 -4.75
CA GLY A 263 -0.65 -21.80 -5.76
C GLY A 263 -2.05 -22.41 -5.88
N HIS A 264 -3.09 -21.67 -5.49
CA HIS A 264 -4.46 -22.15 -5.34
C HIS A 264 -5.38 -21.71 -6.49
N HIS A 265 -5.58 -20.41 -6.67
CA HIS A 265 -6.50 -19.85 -7.67
C HIS A 265 -6.07 -18.46 -8.12
N ILE A 266 -6.45 -18.06 -9.35
CA ILE A 266 -6.03 -16.76 -9.93
C ILE A 266 -6.59 -15.53 -9.18
N ALA A 267 -7.70 -15.64 -8.48
CA ALA A 267 -8.36 -14.52 -7.79
C ALA A 267 -8.85 -14.82 -6.37
N GLN A 268 -8.94 -16.08 -5.97
CA GLN A 268 -9.39 -16.46 -4.62
C GLN A 268 -8.19 -16.84 -3.76
N PRO A 269 -8.13 -16.40 -2.49
CA PRO A 269 -7.10 -16.83 -1.57
C PRO A 269 -7.25 -18.31 -1.24
N ASP A 270 -6.16 -18.96 -0.82
CA ASP A 270 -6.24 -20.28 -0.20
C ASP A 270 -7.09 -20.18 1.08
N PRO A 271 -8.25 -20.89 1.16
CA PRO A 271 -9.12 -20.81 2.33
C PRO A 271 -8.46 -21.32 3.62
N GLU A 272 -7.42 -22.15 3.50
CA GLU A 272 -6.62 -22.61 4.62
C GLU A 272 -5.52 -21.61 5.05
N GLY A 273 -5.30 -20.52 4.27
CA GLY A 273 -4.34 -19.45 4.57
C GLY A 273 -2.88 -19.87 4.63
N LYS A 274 -2.52 -21.04 4.04
CA LYS A 274 -1.18 -21.64 4.17
C LYS A 274 -0.09 -20.80 3.48
N GLY A 275 -0.38 -20.23 2.29
CA GLY A 275 0.54 -19.38 1.56
C GLY A 275 0.89 -18.13 2.36
N ALA A 276 -0.13 -17.40 2.79
CA ALA A 276 0.00 -16.21 3.61
C ALA A 276 0.67 -16.47 4.96
N ALA A 277 0.31 -17.57 5.65
CA ALA A 277 0.97 -17.97 6.91
C ALA A 277 2.46 -18.23 6.71
N ARG A 278 2.84 -18.85 5.59
CA ARG A 278 4.26 -19.07 5.25
C ARG A 278 4.99 -17.76 4.96
N ALA A 279 4.33 -16.79 4.31
CA ALA A 279 4.91 -15.46 4.11
C ALA A 279 5.22 -14.78 5.44
N ILE A 280 4.28 -14.81 6.39
CA ILE A 280 4.47 -14.28 7.75
C ILE A 280 5.63 -15.01 8.46
N ALA A 281 5.67 -16.34 8.42
CA ALA A 281 6.73 -17.11 9.06
C ALA A 281 8.12 -16.80 8.48
N LEU A 282 8.23 -16.67 7.15
CA LEU A 282 9.48 -16.29 6.49
C LEU A 282 9.90 -14.84 6.82
N ALA A 283 8.94 -13.93 6.97
CA ALA A 283 9.24 -12.56 7.38
C ALA A 283 9.81 -12.49 8.80
N LEU A 284 9.28 -13.30 9.72
CA LEU A 284 9.80 -13.44 11.08
C LEU A 284 11.20 -14.06 11.08
N GLU A 285 11.43 -15.10 10.29
CA GLU A 285 12.73 -15.74 10.14
C GLU A 285 13.76 -14.75 9.58
N ASP A 286 13.44 -14.01 8.52
CA ASP A 286 14.33 -12.98 7.93
C ASP A 286 14.64 -11.85 8.94
N ALA A 287 13.67 -11.51 9.79
CA ALA A 287 13.83 -10.53 10.85
C ALA A 287 14.60 -11.05 12.10
N GLY A 288 14.80 -12.36 12.21
CA GLY A 288 15.35 -12.98 13.41
C GLY A 288 14.45 -12.82 14.65
N LEU A 289 13.14 -12.74 14.44
CA LEU A 289 12.12 -12.55 15.48
C LEU A 289 11.24 -13.80 15.64
N SER A 290 10.59 -13.87 16.79
CA SER A 290 9.55 -14.87 17.09
C SER A 290 8.16 -14.24 17.05
N ALA A 291 7.12 -15.06 16.99
CA ALA A 291 5.73 -14.60 16.98
C ALA A 291 5.39 -13.65 18.16
N ARG A 292 5.94 -13.92 19.34
CA ARG A 292 5.73 -13.14 20.57
C ARG A 292 6.26 -11.70 20.51
N ASP A 293 7.18 -11.42 19.58
CA ASP A 293 7.77 -10.08 19.41
C ASP A 293 6.85 -9.15 18.61
N ILE A 294 5.83 -9.73 17.96
CA ILE A 294 4.85 -8.98 17.15
C ILE A 294 3.73 -8.47 18.04
N VAL A 295 3.64 -7.15 18.17
CA VAL A 295 2.60 -6.49 18.96
C VAL A 295 1.46 -5.91 18.12
N HIS A 296 1.67 -5.80 16.80
CA HIS A 296 0.70 -5.24 15.88
C HIS A 296 0.78 -5.90 14.50
N VAL A 297 -0.39 -6.07 13.87
CA VAL A 297 -0.53 -6.48 12.48
C VAL A 297 -1.40 -5.48 11.74
N ASN A 298 -0.82 -4.74 10.80
CA ASN A 298 -1.58 -4.04 9.78
C ASN A 298 -1.96 -5.07 8.72
N ALA A 299 -3.21 -5.47 8.74
CA ALA A 299 -3.71 -6.58 7.94
C ALA A 299 -4.05 -6.15 6.50
N HIS A 300 -3.98 -7.10 5.58
CA HIS A 300 -4.50 -6.89 4.23
C HIS A 300 -5.98 -6.54 4.24
N ALA A 301 -6.80 -7.28 4.96
CA ALA A 301 -8.16 -6.95 5.42
C ALA A 301 -8.98 -6.11 4.41
N THR A 302 -9.32 -6.71 3.28
CA THR A 302 -9.98 -6.01 2.15
C THR A 302 -11.48 -5.79 2.33
N SER A 303 -12.08 -6.27 3.42
CA SER A 303 -13.56 -6.28 3.60
C SER A 303 -14.28 -7.25 2.65
N THR A 304 -13.58 -8.29 2.21
CA THR A 304 -14.19 -9.37 1.42
C THR A 304 -14.56 -10.54 2.32
N PRO A 305 -15.72 -11.21 2.08
CA PRO A 305 -16.17 -12.29 2.94
C PRO A 305 -15.15 -13.42 3.13
N GLN A 306 -14.47 -13.82 2.06
CA GLN A 306 -13.49 -14.93 2.09
C GLN A 306 -12.08 -14.46 2.48
N GLY A 307 -11.64 -13.32 1.95
CA GLY A 307 -10.29 -12.83 2.16
C GLY A 307 -9.96 -12.56 3.62
N ASP A 308 -10.87 -11.91 4.34
CA ASP A 308 -10.67 -11.55 5.73
C ASP A 308 -10.60 -12.80 6.65
N ILE A 309 -11.38 -13.85 6.35
CA ILE A 309 -11.33 -15.13 7.10
C ILE A 309 -10.03 -15.88 6.79
N ALA A 310 -9.64 -15.96 5.52
CA ALA A 310 -8.40 -16.62 5.12
C ALA A 310 -7.18 -15.96 5.78
N GLU A 311 -7.15 -14.62 5.81
CA GLU A 311 -6.09 -13.89 6.49
C GLU A 311 -6.10 -14.10 8.00
N ALA A 312 -7.26 -14.07 8.65
CA ALA A 312 -7.36 -14.35 10.08
C ALA A 312 -6.83 -15.77 10.41
N THR A 313 -7.13 -16.75 9.56
CA THR A 313 -6.58 -18.10 9.65
C THR A 313 -5.06 -18.10 9.48
N ALA A 314 -4.54 -17.38 8.50
CA ALA A 314 -3.10 -17.29 8.23
C ALA A 314 -2.33 -16.67 9.41
N ILE A 315 -2.85 -15.58 9.99
CA ILE A 315 -2.26 -14.94 11.17
C ILE A 315 -2.21 -15.92 12.34
N ARG A 316 -3.30 -16.63 12.60
CA ARG A 316 -3.36 -17.67 13.65
C ARG A 316 -2.40 -18.81 13.41
N LEU A 317 -2.27 -19.27 12.17
CA LEU A 317 -1.33 -20.35 11.82
C LEU A 317 0.13 -19.92 12.03
N ALA A 318 0.46 -18.69 11.67
CA ALA A 318 1.84 -18.17 11.74
C ALA A 318 2.25 -17.78 13.16
N LEU A 319 1.37 -17.11 13.91
CA LEU A 319 1.68 -16.58 15.23
C LEU A 319 1.26 -17.55 16.38
N GLY A 320 0.43 -18.53 16.09
CA GLY A 320 -0.05 -19.49 17.10
C GLY A 320 -0.81 -18.80 18.24
N ALA A 321 -0.50 -19.14 19.47
CA ALA A 321 -1.08 -18.53 20.67
C ALA A 321 -0.63 -17.07 20.85
N ASP A 322 0.53 -16.69 20.33
CA ASP A 322 1.03 -15.31 20.44
C ASP A 322 0.20 -14.30 19.62
N ALA A 323 -0.66 -14.75 18.70
CA ALA A 323 -1.62 -13.90 18.01
C ALA A 323 -2.59 -13.18 18.97
N ASP A 324 -2.78 -13.68 20.20
CA ASP A 324 -3.61 -13.03 21.22
C ASP A 324 -2.97 -11.76 21.81
N HIS A 325 -1.69 -11.55 21.58
CA HIS A 325 -0.95 -10.38 22.03
C HIS A 325 -0.79 -9.30 20.95
N ALA A 326 -1.12 -9.64 19.71
CA ALA A 326 -1.00 -8.72 18.58
C ALA A 326 -2.33 -8.01 18.31
N VAL A 327 -2.31 -6.67 18.32
CA VAL A 327 -3.46 -5.87 17.91
C VAL A 327 -3.53 -5.83 16.40
N VAL A 328 -4.64 -6.28 15.82
CA VAL A 328 -4.86 -6.29 14.36
C VAL A 328 -5.68 -5.07 13.94
N THR A 329 -5.35 -4.45 12.80
CA THR A 329 -6.17 -3.39 12.20
C THR A 329 -6.32 -3.56 10.71
N GLY A 330 -7.50 -3.22 10.18
CA GLY A 330 -7.82 -3.12 8.76
C GLY A 330 -8.00 -1.67 8.35
N THR A 331 -6.91 -0.98 7.98
CA THR A 331 -6.92 0.45 7.61
C THR A 331 -7.68 0.72 6.31
N LYS A 332 -7.90 -0.29 5.48
CA LYS A 332 -8.76 -0.20 4.28
C LYS A 332 -10.22 0.12 4.60
N SER A 333 -10.64 -0.01 5.85
CA SER A 333 -11.92 0.52 6.33
C SER A 333 -12.09 2.01 6.09
N MET A 334 -10.97 2.75 6.03
CA MET A 334 -10.96 4.20 5.86
C MET A 334 -10.45 4.64 4.48
N THR A 335 -9.42 3.99 3.98
CA THR A 335 -8.79 4.34 2.69
C THR A 335 -9.47 3.70 1.49
N GLY A 336 -10.22 2.61 1.68
CA GLY A 336 -10.50 1.67 0.60
C GLY A 336 -9.22 0.89 0.22
N HIS A 337 -9.30 0.10 -0.82
CA HIS A 337 -8.20 -0.74 -1.30
C HIS A 337 -7.46 -0.07 -2.45
N LEU A 338 -6.25 0.43 -2.21
CA LEU A 338 -5.42 1.12 -3.18
C LEU A 338 -4.65 0.16 -4.11
N LEU A 339 -5.06 -1.11 -4.20
CA LEU A 339 -4.45 -2.13 -5.05
C LEU A 339 -2.91 -2.14 -4.94
N GLY A 340 -2.20 -1.84 -6.03
CA GLY A 340 -0.73 -1.82 -6.04
C GLY A 340 -0.10 -0.79 -5.10
N GLY A 341 -0.81 0.26 -4.72
CA GLY A 341 -0.38 1.25 -3.74
C GLY A 341 -0.63 0.84 -2.28
N ALA A 342 -1.55 -0.13 -2.03
CA ALA A 342 -2.03 -0.46 -0.69
C ALA A 342 -0.92 -0.86 0.28
N GLY A 343 -0.11 -1.85 -0.09
CA GLY A 343 0.94 -2.36 0.80
C GLY A 343 2.00 -1.32 1.18
N ALA A 344 2.19 -0.30 0.33
CA ALA A 344 3.13 0.77 0.60
C ALA A 344 2.58 1.79 1.62
N VAL A 345 1.34 2.27 1.44
CA VAL A 345 0.73 3.19 2.43
C VAL A 345 0.55 2.49 3.78
N GLU A 346 0.19 1.21 3.78
CA GLU A 346 0.02 0.39 4.98
C GLU A 346 1.34 0.11 5.69
N SER A 347 2.45 -0.01 4.96
CA SER A 347 3.80 -0.04 5.56
C SER A 347 4.11 1.26 6.30
N ILE A 348 3.76 2.41 5.73
CA ILE A 348 3.91 3.71 6.41
C ILE A 348 3.03 3.77 7.66
N PHE A 349 1.78 3.32 7.61
CA PHE A 349 0.90 3.26 8.78
C PHE A 349 1.47 2.36 9.88
N THR A 350 2.06 1.21 9.50
CA THR A 350 2.72 0.29 10.43
C THR A 350 3.91 0.95 11.12
N ILE A 351 4.76 1.67 10.37
CA ILE A 351 5.91 2.42 10.90
C ILE A 351 5.43 3.53 11.86
N LEU A 352 4.40 4.29 11.47
CA LEU A 352 3.83 5.35 12.31
C LEU A 352 3.18 4.79 13.58
N ALA A 353 2.53 3.62 13.49
CA ALA A 353 1.98 2.95 14.67
C ALA A 353 3.08 2.56 15.67
N LEU A 354 4.23 2.07 15.19
CA LEU A 354 5.39 1.79 16.04
C LEU A 354 5.99 3.05 16.65
N ARG A 355 6.13 4.14 15.87
CA ARG A 355 6.67 5.42 16.32
C ARG A 355 5.80 6.05 17.43
N ASP A 356 4.49 6.16 17.16
CA ASP A 356 3.56 6.87 18.04
C ASP A 356 2.95 5.97 19.11
N ARG A 357 3.22 4.67 19.07
CA ARG A 357 2.65 3.66 19.97
C ARG A 357 1.12 3.63 19.93
N LEU A 358 0.55 3.91 18.77
CA LEU A 358 -0.90 3.95 18.53
C LEU A 358 -1.28 3.20 17.27
N VAL A 359 -2.22 2.27 17.39
CA VAL A 359 -2.81 1.53 16.25
C VAL A 359 -4.12 2.20 15.87
N PRO A 360 -4.33 2.61 14.61
CA PRO A 360 -5.61 3.13 14.15
C PRO A 360 -6.74 2.10 14.31
N PRO A 361 -7.99 2.53 14.56
CA PRO A 361 -9.11 1.60 14.60
C PRO A 361 -9.42 1.04 13.20
N THR A 362 -9.97 -0.16 13.15
CA THR A 362 -10.74 -0.66 12.01
C THR A 362 -12.09 0.04 12.04
N ALA A 363 -12.27 1.04 11.19
CA ALA A 363 -13.56 1.73 11.11
C ALA A 363 -14.66 0.77 10.64
N ASN A 364 -15.90 1.08 11.03
CA ASN A 364 -17.10 0.33 10.61
C ASN A 364 -17.19 -1.13 11.14
N LEU A 365 -16.29 -1.55 12.00
CA LEU A 365 -16.39 -2.84 12.69
C LEU A 365 -17.38 -2.70 13.84
N VAL A 366 -18.59 -3.24 13.65
CA VAL A 366 -19.70 -3.24 14.62
C VAL A 366 -19.91 -4.65 15.19
N ASP A 367 -20.01 -5.63 14.30
CA ASP A 367 -20.22 -7.02 14.63
C ASP A 367 -19.06 -7.86 14.08
N LEU A 368 -18.11 -8.23 14.95
CA LEU A 368 -16.98 -9.07 14.55
C LEU A 368 -17.49 -10.43 14.06
N ASP A 369 -17.08 -10.84 12.86
CA ASP A 369 -17.40 -12.16 12.31
C ASP A 369 -16.87 -13.24 13.26
N PRO A 370 -17.73 -14.16 13.76
CA PRO A 370 -17.31 -15.20 14.72
C PRO A 370 -16.23 -16.15 14.18
N ALA A 371 -16.01 -16.19 12.87
CA ALA A 371 -14.91 -16.93 12.25
C ALA A 371 -13.55 -16.19 12.42
N VAL A 372 -13.56 -14.92 12.76
CA VAL A 372 -12.35 -14.09 12.99
C VAL A 372 -12.00 -14.17 14.49
N ASN A 373 -11.01 -15.00 14.80
CA ASN A 373 -10.51 -15.15 16.18
C ASN A 373 -9.22 -14.35 16.38
N LEU A 374 -9.32 -13.00 16.33
CA LEU A 374 -8.22 -12.04 16.47
C LEU A 374 -8.65 -10.86 17.35
N ASP A 375 -7.69 -10.21 18.01
CA ASP A 375 -7.93 -8.93 18.71
C ASP A 375 -7.88 -7.78 17.70
N VAL A 376 -9.02 -7.42 17.13
CA VAL A 376 -9.13 -6.36 16.13
C VAL A 376 -9.42 -5.03 16.80
N ALA A 377 -8.59 -4.01 16.54
CA ALA A 377 -8.83 -2.66 17.03
C ALA A 377 -10.11 -2.09 16.41
N ALA A 378 -11.07 -1.68 17.24
CA ALA A 378 -12.34 -1.10 16.82
C ALA A 378 -12.68 0.14 17.65
N GLY A 379 -13.44 1.07 17.06
CA GLY A 379 -14.00 2.25 17.74
C GLY A 379 -13.00 3.35 18.06
N ALA A 380 -11.84 3.04 18.62
CA ALA A 380 -10.81 4.02 19.02
C ALA A 380 -9.41 3.45 18.75
N PRO A 381 -8.38 4.32 18.63
CA PRO A 381 -7.00 3.88 18.58
C PRO A 381 -6.60 3.05 19.80
N ARG A 382 -5.71 2.07 19.59
CA ARG A 382 -5.19 1.20 20.63
C ARG A 382 -3.72 1.51 20.91
N GLU A 383 -3.35 1.61 22.17
CA GLU A 383 -1.96 1.82 22.60
C GLU A 383 -1.14 0.54 22.45
N LEU A 384 0.11 0.70 22.01
CA LEU A 384 1.13 -0.35 21.96
C LEU A 384 2.07 -0.26 23.18
N PRO A 385 2.66 -1.38 23.61
CA PRO A 385 3.58 -1.41 24.74
C PRO A 385 4.84 -0.56 24.51
N ALA A 386 5.49 -0.14 25.59
CA ALA A 386 6.80 0.50 25.55
C ALA A 386 7.93 -0.52 25.29
N GLY A 387 9.12 -0.01 24.94
CA GLY A 387 10.32 -0.82 24.68
C GLY A 387 10.48 -1.15 23.18
N ASP A 388 11.35 -2.08 22.89
CA ASP A 388 11.60 -2.55 21.52
C ASP A 388 10.42 -3.41 21.08
N ILE A 389 9.73 -2.99 20.03
CA ILE A 389 8.55 -3.67 19.50
C ILE A 389 8.65 -3.86 17.99
N ALA A 390 7.93 -4.85 17.50
CA ALA A 390 7.82 -5.13 16.07
C ALA A 390 6.37 -5.27 15.61
N ALA A 391 6.14 -4.98 14.35
CA ALA A 391 4.84 -5.10 13.72
C ALA A 391 4.96 -5.74 12.33
N LEU A 392 3.88 -6.39 11.91
CA LEU A 392 3.69 -6.95 10.57
C LEU A 392 2.84 -6.01 9.71
N ASN A 393 3.20 -5.92 8.44
CA ASN A 393 2.33 -5.43 7.37
C ASN A 393 2.08 -6.55 6.36
N ASN A 394 0.84 -6.98 6.21
CA ASN A 394 0.43 -8.04 5.30
C ASN A 394 -0.15 -7.45 4.01
N SER A 395 0.23 -8.02 2.87
CA SER A 395 -0.31 -7.64 1.56
C SER A 395 -0.47 -8.89 0.69
N PHE A 396 -1.70 -9.19 0.32
CA PHE A 396 -2.04 -10.38 -0.47
C PHE A 396 -2.68 -9.96 -1.78
N GLY A 397 -2.22 -10.55 -2.89
CA GLY A 397 -2.61 -10.14 -4.23
C GLY A 397 -3.27 -11.25 -5.05
N PHE A 398 -4.11 -10.87 -5.99
CA PHE A 398 -4.60 -11.79 -7.01
C PHE A 398 -3.41 -12.46 -7.71
N GLY A 399 -3.59 -13.75 -8.08
CA GLY A 399 -2.49 -14.62 -8.51
C GLY A 399 -1.90 -15.43 -7.35
N GLY A 400 -2.40 -15.21 -6.13
CA GLY A 400 -1.91 -15.86 -4.92
C GLY A 400 -0.57 -15.30 -4.44
N HIS A 401 -0.31 -14.03 -4.71
CA HIS A 401 0.91 -13.36 -4.22
C HIS A 401 0.73 -12.96 -2.76
N ASP A 402 1.60 -13.49 -1.89
CA ASP A 402 1.60 -13.18 -0.46
C ASP A 402 2.90 -12.49 -0.08
N VAL A 403 2.79 -11.31 0.49
CA VAL A 403 3.92 -10.53 1.02
C VAL A 403 3.63 -10.14 2.47
N ALA A 404 4.57 -10.45 3.36
CA ALA A 404 4.57 -9.96 4.73
C ALA A 404 5.87 -9.18 4.99
N LEU A 405 5.76 -8.00 5.57
CA LEU A 405 6.88 -7.17 5.97
C LEU A 405 6.92 -7.03 7.47
N VAL A 406 8.10 -7.09 8.06
CA VAL A 406 8.34 -6.79 9.47
C VAL A 406 9.02 -5.44 9.59
N PHE A 407 8.48 -4.58 10.44
CA PHE A 407 9.12 -3.35 10.88
C PHE A 407 9.37 -3.41 12.39
N ARG A 408 10.45 -2.75 12.85
CA ARG A 408 10.80 -2.61 14.25
C ARG A 408 10.85 -1.13 14.62
N SER A 409 10.56 -0.82 15.88
CA SER A 409 10.77 0.52 16.42
C SER A 409 12.23 0.95 16.27
N ALA A 410 12.46 2.28 16.14
CA ALA A 410 13.79 2.89 16.08
C ALA A 410 14.47 2.88 17.46
#